data_9fca47b262c34e7cc867ff8d4df66564
#
_entry.id   9fca47b262c34e7cc867ff8d4df66564
#
_cell.length_a   1.000
_cell.length_b   1.000
_cell.length_c   1.000
_cell.angle_alpha   90.00
_cell.angle_beta   90.00
_cell.angle_gamma   90.00
#
_symmetry.space_group_name_H-M   'P 1'
#
loop_
_entity.id
_entity.type
_entity.pdbx_description
1 polymer ?
#
loop_
_entity_poly.entity_id
_entity_poly.type
_entity_poly.pdbx_seq_one_letter_code
_entity_poly.pdbx_strand_id
1 'polypeptide(L)'
;MEMKDTRSGFGAGLTELGKTNENVVALCADLTGSLKMNDFQNNHPERFFQVGIAEANMMGIAAGMTIGGKIPFTGTFANFSTSRVYDQIRQSIAYSNKNVKICASHAGVTLGEDGATHQVLEDLGMMKMLPHMTVINPCDYNQTKAATLAIAEHVGPVYLRFGRPKVPNFTNENQEFIIGKAVHLQEGNDVTIVATGHLVWEALEAAKKLNEQNISTDVINIHTIKPLDSEAIIKSVQKTKCIVTAEEHMLNGGLGDSIAQLLSRELPSPL
;
A
#
# COMPACT_ATOMS: atom_id res chain seq x y z
N MET A 1 -2.40 -13.97 -18.76
CA MET A 1 -2.31 -12.69 -18.05
C MET A 1 -0.83 -12.40 -17.79
N GLU A 2 -0.39 -11.15 -17.94
CA GLU A 2 1.01 -10.77 -17.72
C GLU A 2 1.34 -10.78 -16.22
N MET A 3 2.54 -11.30 -15.87
CA MET A 3 3.02 -11.36 -14.50
C MET A 3 4.02 -10.23 -14.26
N LYS A 4 3.66 -9.27 -13.38
CA LYS A 4 4.51 -8.11 -13.02
C LYS A 4 4.65 -7.96 -11.52
N ASP A 5 5.78 -7.43 -11.06
CA ASP A 5 5.93 -7.07 -9.65
C ASP A 5 5.46 -5.62 -9.39
N THR A 6 4.90 -5.40 -8.22
CA THR A 6 4.38 -4.10 -7.79
C THR A 6 5.47 -3.04 -7.64
N ARG A 7 6.72 -3.45 -7.34
CA ARG A 7 7.89 -2.55 -7.30
C ARG A 7 8.14 -1.86 -8.64
N SER A 8 7.99 -2.61 -9.74
CA SER A 8 8.11 -2.04 -11.09
C SER A 8 7.01 -1.02 -11.38
N GLY A 9 5.81 -1.20 -10.83
CA GLY A 9 4.74 -0.20 -10.87
C GLY A 9 5.12 1.07 -10.14
N PHE A 10 5.68 0.94 -8.92
CA PHE A 10 6.22 2.08 -8.16
C PHE A 10 7.33 2.81 -8.93
N GLY A 11 8.34 2.08 -9.45
CA GLY A 11 9.43 2.68 -10.21
C GLY A 11 8.97 3.43 -11.46
N ALA A 12 7.99 2.87 -12.19
CA ALA A 12 7.39 3.53 -13.36
C ALA A 12 6.64 4.81 -12.98
N GLY A 13 5.84 4.78 -11.91
CA GLY A 13 5.15 5.97 -11.39
C GLY A 13 6.12 7.05 -10.93
N LEU A 14 7.15 6.67 -10.17
CA LEU A 14 8.17 7.61 -9.69
C LEU A 14 8.95 8.24 -10.85
N THR A 15 9.30 7.47 -11.88
CA THR A 15 9.98 7.97 -13.09
C THR A 15 9.10 8.96 -13.85
N GLU A 16 7.81 8.72 -13.93
CA GLU A 16 6.83 9.63 -14.53
C GLU A 16 6.72 10.94 -13.74
N LEU A 17 6.62 10.85 -12.41
CA LEU A 17 6.63 12.01 -11.52
C LEU A 17 7.90 12.84 -11.65
N GLY A 18 9.05 12.21 -11.84
CA GLY A 18 10.30 12.92 -12.08
C GLY A 18 10.26 13.87 -13.28
N LYS A 19 9.48 13.53 -14.30
CA LYS A 19 9.32 14.35 -15.52
C LYS A 19 8.28 15.47 -15.36
N THR A 20 7.27 15.25 -14.51
CA THR A 20 6.08 16.11 -14.43
C THR A 20 6.05 17.03 -13.20
N ASN A 21 6.83 16.71 -12.15
CA ASN A 21 6.82 17.46 -10.89
C ASN A 21 8.24 17.66 -10.33
N GLU A 22 8.77 18.88 -10.45
CA GLU A 22 10.11 19.23 -9.97
C GLU A 22 10.27 19.23 -8.44
N ASN A 23 9.17 19.21 -7.70
CA ASN A 23 9.21 19.12 -6.24
C ASN A 23 9.35 17.68 -5.75
N VAL A 24 9.12 16.70 -6.60
CA VAL A 24 9.35 15.30 -6.26
C VAL A 24 10.85 15.04 -6.16
N VAL A 25 11.27 14.54 -4.99
CA VAL A 25 12.64 14.07 -4.72
C VAL A 25 12.57 12.64 -4.18
N ALA A 26 13.62 11.87 -4.44
CA ALA A 26 13.68 10.47 -4.03
C ALA A 26 14.87 10.22 -3.10
N LEU A 27 14.64 9.51 -1.99
CA LEU A 27 15.67 9.11 -1.04
C LEU A 27 15.71 7.58 -0.96
N CYS A 28 16.90 7.00 -0.92
CA CYS A 28 17.06 5.55 -0.84
C CYS A 28 18.11 5.15 0.21
N ALA A 29 17.81 4.08 0.96
CA ALA A 29 18.74 3.49 1.92
C ALA A 29 19.41 2.24 1.31
N ASP A 30 20.31 2.44 0.35
CA ASP A 30 21.15 1.43 -0.32
C ASP A 30 20.40 0.27 -1.03
N LEU A 31 19.16 0.51 -1.46
CA LEU A 31 18.30 -0.49 -2.09
C LEU A 31 17.69 -0.02 -3.43
N THR A 32 18.36 0.89 -4.13
CA THR A 32 17.87 1.54 -5.36
C THR A 32 17.37 0.54 -6.41
N GLY A 33 18.15 -0.50 -6.70
CA GLY A 33 17.76 -1.53 -7.69
C GLY A 33 16.60 -2.39 -7.22
N SER A 34 16.55 -2.73 -5.93
CA SER A 34 15.49 -3.53 -5.33
C SER A 34 14.13 -2.82 -5.37
N LEU A 35 14.13 -1.49 -5.24
CA LEU A 35 12.93 -0.66 -5.32
C LEU A 35 12.62 -0.13 -6.71
N LYS A 36 13.41 -0.47 -7.74
CA LYS A 36 13.22 0.00 -9.11
C LYS A 36 13.31 1.53 -9.27
N MET A 37 14.16 2.18 -8.46
CA MET A 37 14.35 3.64 -8.47
C MET A 37 15.46 4.09 -9.44
N ASN A 38 16.13 3.16 -10.15
CA ASN A 38 17.26 3.44 -11.03
C ASN A 38 16.94 4.46 -12.12
N ASP A 39 15.76 4.34 -12.76
CA ASP A 39 15.39 5.25 -13.84
C ASP A 39 15.20 6.70 -13.35
N PHE A 40 14.61 6.85 -12.17
CA PHE A 40 14.54 8.19 -11.54
C PHE A 40 15.95 8.72 -11.22
N GLN A 41 16.80 7.90 -10.60
CA GLN A 41 18.18 8.28 -10.31
C GLN A 41 18.96 8.69 -11.56
N ASN A 42 18.85 7.92 -12.64
CA ASN A 42 19.57 8.19 -13.89
C ASN A 42 19.08 9.46 -14.60
N ASN A 43 17.77 9.73 -14.56
CA ASN A 43 17.17 10.85 -15.26
C ASN A 43 17.20 12.15 -14.43
N HIS A 44 17.28 12.04 -13.10
CA HIS A 44 17.18 13.18 -12.17
C HIS A 44 18.17 13.01 -10.99
N PRO A 45 19.49 12.89 -11.27
CA PRO A 45 20.51 12.63 -10.23
C PRO A 45 20.56 13.74 -9.17
N GLU A 46 20.23 14.98 -9.53
CA GLU A 46 20.18 16.14 -8.61
C GLU A 46 19.01 16.09 -7.62
N ARG A 47 18.03 15.22 -7.87
CA ARG A 47 16.85 15.01 -7.02
C ARG A 47 16.79 13.62 -6.39
N PHE A 48 17.88 12.85 -6.53
CA PHE A 48 18.02 11.52 -5.92
C PHE A 48 19.09 11.54 -4.84
N PHE A 49 18.74 11.07 -3.64
CA PHE A 49 19.62 11.11 -2.47
C PHE A 49 19.82 9.70 -1.92
N GLN A 50 21.03 9.18 -2.07
CA GLN A 50 21.44 7.93 -1.45
C GLN A 50 21.98 8.24 -0.05
N VAL A 51 21.35 7.67 0.98
CA VAL A 51 21.72 7.93 2.38
C VAL A 51 22.50 6.79 3.03
N GLY A 52 22.77 5.72 2.28
CA GLY A 52 23.36 4.49 2.82
C GLY A 52 22.35 3.71 3.70
N ILE A 53 22.85 2.72 4.43
CA ILE A 53 22.02 1.89 5.34
C ILE A 53 21.73 2.71 6.62
N ALA A 54 20.93 3.78 6.46
CA ALA A 54 20.66 4.75 7.53
C ALA A 54 19.21 5.24 7.46
N GLU A 55 18.26 4.32 7.59
CA GLU A 55 16.83 4.58 7.39
C GLU A 55 16.27 5.62 8.38
N ALA A 56 16.74 5.65 9.61
CA ALA A 56 16.35 6.66 10.60
C ALA A 56 16.74 8.08 10.13
N ASN A 57 17.96 8.22 9.61
CA ASN A 57 18.46 9.47 9.02
C ASN A 57 17.64 9.84 7.76
N MET A 58 17.32 8.87 6.91
CA MET A 58 16.47 9.06 5.73
C MET A 58 15.13 9.68 6.10
N MET A 59 14.45 9.19 7.13
CA MET A 59 13.16 9.74 7.58
C MET A 59 13.30 11.17 8.10
N GLY A 60 14.38 11.49 8.82
CA GLY A 60 14.67 12.85 9.30
C GLY A 60 14.95 13.82 8.15
N ILE A 61 15.78 13.41 7.19
CA ILE A 61 16.08 14.22 5.96
C ILE A 61 14.79 14.46 5.18
N ALA A 62 13.99 13.42 4.93
CA ALA A 62 12.72 13.53 4.22
C ALA A 62 11.76 14.52 4.90
N ALA A 63 11.61 14.42 6.22
CA ALA A 63 10.80 15.37 6.98
C ALA A 63 11.28 16.81 6.84
N GLY A 64 12.62 17.04 6.89
CA GLY A 64 13.23 18.34 6.70
C GLY A 64 13.02 18.93 5.30
N MET A 65 13.11 18.09 4.26
CA MET A 65 12.90 18.53 2.86
C MET A 65 11.49 19.07 2.60
N THR A 66 10.48 18.58 3.34
CA THR A 66 9.10 19.09 3.21
C THR A 66 8.98 20.56 3.65
N ILE A 67 9.86 21.04 4.52
CA ILE A 67 9.87 22.45 4.95
C ILE A 67 10.25 23.36 3.78
N GLY A 68 11.11 22.87 2.87
CA GLY A 68 11.47 23.54 1.63
C GLY A 68 10.49 23.31 0.47
N GLY A 69 9.29 22.76 0.72
CA GLY A 69 8.26 22.52 -0.29
C GLY A 69 8.51 21.29 -1.16
N LYS A 70 9.48 20.44 -0.83
CA LYS A 70 9.70 19.20 -1.58
C LYS A 70 8.72 18.10 -1.17
N ILE A 71 8.52 17.16 -2.08
CA ILE A 71 7.67 15.96 -1.90
C ILE A 71 8.60 14.74 -1.91
N PRO A 72 9.16 14.35 -0.75
CA PRO A 72 10.12 13.25 -0.69
C PRO A 72 9.42 11.89 -0.74
N PHE A 73 9.89 11.04 -1.65
CA PHE A 73 9.59 9.61 -1.75
C PHE A 73 10.76 8.83 -1.15
N THR A 74 10.58 8.22 0.00
CA THR A 74 11.61 7.39 0.63
C THR A 74 11.48 5.94 0.17
N GLY A 75 12.60 5.25 -0.06
CA GLY A 75 12.62 3.87 -0.54
C GLY A 75 13.54 2.97 0.26
N THR A 76 12.97 1.94 0.91
CA THR A 76 13.66 0.81 1.51
C THR A 76 12.69 -0.37 1.68
N PHE A 77 13.12 -1.49 2.29
CA PHE A 77 12.21 -2.59 2.59
C PHE A 77 11.22 -2.21 3.69
N ALA A 78 10.03 -2.81 3.64
CA ALA A 78 8.94 -2.48 4.55
C ALA A 78 9.32 -2.67 6.04
N ASN A 79 10.06 -3.73 6.36
CA ASN A 79 10.59 -3.92 7.71
C ASN A 79 11.50 -2.76 8.15
N PHE A 80 12.34 -2.26 7.24
CA PHE A 80 13.29 -1.19 7.54
C PHE A 80 12.66 0.20 7.51
N SER A 81 11.59 0.38 6.74
CA SER A 81 10.80 1.63 6.73
C SER A 81 9.75 1.72 7.82
N THR A 82 9.58 0.71 8.67
CA THR A 82 8.57 0.71 9.73
C THR A 82 9.17 0.45 11.10
N SER A 83 9.64 -0.77 11.37
CA SER A 83 10.00 -1.23 12.71
C SER A 83 11.14 -0.44 13.33
N ARG A 84 12.28 -0.36 12.65
CA ARG A 84 13.49 0.29 13.21
C ARG A 84 13.45 1.82 13.21
N VAL A 85 12.50 2.43 12.52
CA VAL A 85 12.40 3.89 12.35
C VAL A 85 11.05 4.44 12.80
N TYR A 86 10.29 3.66 13.55
CA TYR A 86 8.92 4.01 13.96
C TYR A 86 8.84 5.34 14.71
N ASP A 87 9.78 5.60 15.62
CA ASP A 87 9.79 6.85 16.38
C ASP A 87 10.08 8.07 15.47
N GLN A 88 11.02 7.96 14.52
CA GLN A 88 11.30 9.03 13.57
C GLN A 88 10.07 9.35 12.72
N ILE A 89 9.36 8.31 12.23
CA ILE A 89 8.12 8.49 11.48
C ILE A 89 7.05 9.14 12.37
N ARG A 90 6.87 8.64 13.58
CA ARG A 90 5.88 9.14 14.52
C ARG A 90 6.10 10.61 14.85
N GLN A 91 7.31 11.00 15.26
CA GLN A 91 7.63 12.35 15.71
C GLN A 91 7.82 13.34 14.56
N SER A 92 8.68 12.99 13.61
CA SER A 92 9.12 13.93 12.58
C SER A 92 8.17 14.02 11.39
N ILE A 93 7.38 12.97 11.12
CA ILE A 93 6.53 12.90 9.93
C ILE A 93 5.05 12.95 10.29
N ALA A 94 4.55 11.96 11.05
CA ALA A 94 3.11 11.78 11.28
C ALA A 94 2.57 12.86 12.23
N TYR A 95 3.15 13.03 13.42
CA TYR A 95 2.74 14.06 14.38
C TYR A 95 2.81 15.47 13.79
N SER A 96 3.87 15.74 13.03
CA SER A 96 4.10 17.03 12.37
C SER A 96 3.36 17.20 11.04
N ASN A 97 2.55 16.22 10.62
CA ASN A 97 1.79 16.18 9.37
C ASN A 97 2.64 16.55 8.13
N LYS A 98 3.83 15.95 8.01
CA LYS A 98 4.77 16.23 6.91
C LYS A 98 4.41 15.47 5.64
N ASN A 99 4.56 16.12 4.50
CA ASN A 99 4.21 15.56 3.19
C ASN A 99 5.27 14.57 2.68
N VAL A 100 5.52 13.49 3.43
CA VAL A 100 6.49 12.44 3.09
C VAL A 100 5.77 11.20 2.57
N LYS A 101 6.27 10.61 1.47
CA LYS A 101 5.79 9.36 0.89
C LYS A 101 6.74 8.24 1.27
N ILE A 102 6.35 7.42 2.23
CA ILE A 102 7.13 6.28 2.72
C ILE A 102 6.79 5.09 1.83
N CYS A 103 7.70 4.77 0.88
CA CYS A 103 7.50 3.72 -0.12
C CYS A 103 8.24 2.45 0.31
N ALA A 104 7.49 1.44 0.68
CA ALA A 104 7.96 0.29 1.42
C ALA A 104 7.78 -1.01 0.62
N SER A 105 8.88 -1.55 0.12
CA SER A 105 8.87 -2.79 -0.66
C SER A 105 9.13 -4.03 0.18
N HIS A 106 8.99 -5.20 -0.42
CA HIS A 106 9.26 -6.49 0.22
C HIS A 106 8.43 -6.72 1.50
N ALA A 107 7.20 -6.18 1.53
CA ALA A 107 6.28 -6.41 2.63
C ALA A 107 5.69 -7.82 2.59
N GLY A 108 5.28 -8.30 3.75
CA GLY A 108 4.62 -9.59 3.89
C GLY A 108 5.56 -10.79 4.02
N VAL A 109 4.99 -11.99 3.99
CA VAL A 109 5.71 -13.27 4.08
C VAL A 109 6.30 -13.68 2.72
N THR A 110 5.70 -13.22 1.61
CA THR A 110 6.11 -13.55 0.24
C THR A 110 7.38 -12.84 -0.22
N LEU A 111 8.07 -12.12 0.67
CA LEU A 111 9.41 -11.60 0.43
C LEU A 111 10.37 -12.70 -0.04
N GLY A 112 10.27 -13.91 0.48
CA GLY A 112 10.99 -15.09 0.04
C GLY A 112 12.30 -15.35 0.81
N GLU A 113 13.39 -15.57 0.07
CA GLU A 113 14.65 -16.13 0.57
C GLU A 113 15.41 -15.28 1.60
N ASP A 114 15.17 -13.98 1.70
CA ASP A 114 15.79 -13.12 2.72
C ASP A 114 15.32 -13.48 4.14
N GLY A 115 14.17 -14.15 4.26
CA GLY A 115 13.67 -14.77 5.47
C GLY A 115 13.18 -13.81 6.54
N ALA A 116 13.00 -14.34 7.75
CA ALA A 116 12.28 -13.69 8.85
C ALA A 116 12.89 -12.35 9.32
N THR A 117 14.19 -12.12 9.13
CA THR A 117 14.83 -10.85 9.49
C THR A 117 14.46 -9.68 8.58
N HIS A 118 13.89 -9.98 7.41
CA HIS A 118 13.50 -9.00 6.39
C HIS A 118 11.99 -8.96 6.18
N GLN A 119 11.28 -10.05 6.48
CA GLN A 119 9.82 -10.11 6.45
C GLN A 119 9.21 -9.18 7.49
N VAL A 120 8.05 -8.62 7.17
CA VAL A 120 7.24 -7.83 8.09
C VAL A 120 5.77 -8.14 7.86
N LEU A 121 5.04 -8.45 8.92
CA LEU A 121 3.62 -8.81 8.90
C LEU A 121 2.79 -7.90 9.81
N GLU A 122 3.37 -6.90 10.43
CA GLU A 122 2.74 -5.96 11.38
C GLU A 122 2.77 -4.50 10.90
N ASP A 123 3.33 -4.25 9.73
CA ASP A 123 3.59 -2.92 9.18
C ASP A 123 2.31 -2.09 8.96
N LEU A 124 1.25 -2.68 8.39
CA LEU A 124 -0.04 -1.98 8.22
C LEU A 124 -0.61 -1.55 9.57
N GLY A 125 -0.55 -2.44 10.58
CA GLY A 125 -0.98 -2.16 11.94
C GLY A 125 -0.24 -0.97 12.54
N MET A 126 1.09 -0.99 12.50
CA MET A 126 1.92 0.09 13.01
C MET A 126 1.64 1.42 12.32
N MET A 127 1.57 1.43 11.00
CA MET A 127 1.38 2.67 10.24
C MET A 127 -0.03 3.25 10.38
N LYS A 128 -1.08 2.41 10.43
CA LYS A 128 -2.45 2.93 10.59
C LYS A 128 -2.72 3.56 11.97
N MET A 129 -1.93 3.20 13.00
CA MET A 129 -2.05 3.81 14.33
C MET A 129 -1.54 5.25 14.38
N LEU A 130 -0.69 5.66 13.45
CA LEU A 130 -0.12 7.00 13.43
C LEU A 130 -1.14 8.06 13.00
N PRO A 131 -1.17 9.26 13.65
CA PRO A 131 -2.04 10.35 13.22
C PRO A 131 -1.66 10.81 11.80
N HIS A 132 -2.64 11.29 11.05
CA HIS A 132 -2.51 11.83 9.69
C HIS A 132 -2.00 10.82 8.64
N MET A 133 -1.45 9.67 9.02
CA MET A 133 -0.90 8.68 8.10
C MET A 133 -2.00 8.09 7.21
N THR A 134 -1.83 8.23 5.90
CA THR A 134 -2.60 7.47 4.90
C THR A 134 -1.87 6.16 4.62
N VAL A 135 -2.59 5.03 4.58
CA VAL A 135 -1.99 3.68 4.41
C VAL A 135 -2.59 3.03 3.18
N ILE A 136 -1.73 2.69 2.22
CA ILE A 136 -2.11 2.18 0.90
C ILE A 136 -1.35 0.88 0.60
N ASN A 137 -2.07 -0.14 0.12
CA ASN A 137 -1.55 -1.46 -0.25
C ASN A 137 -2.15 -1.91 -1.60
N PRO A 138 -1.63 -1.45 -2.74
CA PRO A 138 -2.14 -1.79 -4.07
C PRO A 138 -1.88 -3.25 -4.43
N CYS A 139 -2.72 -3.80 -5.32
CA CYS A 139 -2.78 -5.23 -5.60
C CYS A 139 -1.87 -5.70 -6.75
N ASP A 140 -1.58 -4.86 -7.73
CA ASP A 140 -0.78 -5.19 -8.90
C ASP A 140 0.08 -4.03 -9.42
N TYR A 141 0.76 -4.24 -10.53
CA TYR A 141 1.63 -3.23 -11.16
C TYR A 141 0.87 -1.96 -11.54
N ASN A 142 -0.27 -2.08 -12.24
CA ASN A 142 -1.04 -0.93 -12.74
C ASN A 142 -1.56 -0.11 -11.57
N GLN A 143 -2.15 -0.76 -10.57
CA GLN A 143 -2.67 -0.07 -9.40
C GLN A 143 -1.56 0.57 -8.57
N THR A 144 -0.37 -0.07 -8.48
CA THR A 144 0.78 0.54 -7.78
C THR A 144 1.31 1.77 -8.50
N LYS A 145 1.37 1.74 -9.84
CA LYS A 145 1.73 2.91 -10.64
C LYS A 145 0.74 4.05 -10.41
N ALA A 146 -0.56 3.77 -10.52
CA ALA A 146 -1.61 4.75 -10.29
C ALA A 146 -1.59 5.33 -8.85
N ALA A 147 -1.39 4.47 -7.85
CA ALA A 147 -1.22 4.89 -6.45
C ALA A 147 -0.02 5.82 -6.27
N THR A 148 1.12 5.51 -6.92
CA THR A 148 2.34 6.32 -6.85
C THR A 148 2.12 7.73 -7.41
N LEU A 149 1.38 7.85 -8.51
CA LEU A 149 1.00 9.13 -9.08
C LEU A 149 0.02 9.89 -8.15
N ALA A 150 -1.00 9.21 -7.67
CA ALA A 150 -2.03 9.82 -6.83
C ALA A 150 -1.50 10.36 -5.49
N ILE A 151 -0.55 9.65 -4.86
CA ILE A 151 0.00 10.12 -3.58
C ILE A 151 0.88 11.37 -3.72
N ALA A 152 1.41 11.68 -4.89
CA ALA A 152 2.16 12.91 -5.12
C ALA A 152 1.26 14.15 -4.97
N GLU A 153 0.00 14.05 -5.36
CA GLU A 153 -1.01 15.11 -5.23
C GLU A 153 -1.65 15.18 -3.83
N HIS A 154 -1.55 14.10 -3.06
CA HIS A 154 -2.09 14.04 -1.70
C HIS A 154 -1.16 14.77 -0.73
N VAL A 155 -1.66 15.76 -0.01
CA VAL A 155 -0.90 16.48 1.02
C VAL A 155 -1.00 15.77 2.35
N GLY A 156 0.14 15.34 2.89
CA GLY A 156 0.24 14.62 4.16
C GLY A 156 1.11 13.36 4.05
N PRO A 157 1.37 12.69 5.18
CA PRO A 157 2.19 11.48 5.19
C PRO A 157 1.43 10.30 4.59
N VAL A 158 2.13 9.53 3.77
CA VAL A 158 1.59 8.31 3.14
C VAL A 158 2.57 7.16 3.36
N TYR A 159 2.04 6.02 3.76
CA TYR A 159 2.71 4.73 3.70
C TYR A 159 2.17 3.95 2.50
N LEU A 160 3.00 3.79 1.47
CA LEU A 160 2.70 2.99 0.28
C LEU A 160 3.44 1.65 0.40
N ARG A 161 2.67 0.59 0.60
CA ARG A 161 3.15 -0.78 0.79
C ARG A 161 3.12 -1.56 -0.50
N PHE A 162 4.16 -2.32 -0.82
CA PHE A 162 4.15 -3.24 -1.94
C PHE A 162 5.10 -4.42 -1.74
N GLY A 163 4.79 -5.54 -2.40
CA GLY A 163 5.52 -6.80 -2.25
C GLY A 163 6.69 -6.97 -3.23
N ARG A 164 7.38 -8.10 -3.14
CA ARG A 164 8.50 -8.50 -4.01
C ARG A 164 8.09 -9.38 -5.20
N PRO A 165 7.18 -10.37 -5.04
CA PRO A 165 6.90 -11.34 -6.09
C PRO A 165 6.22 -10.70 -7.30
N LYS A 166 6.31 -11.39 -8.44
CA LYS A 166 5.46 -11.11 -9.58
C LYS A 166 4.08 -11.68 -9.30
N VAL A 167 3.07 -10.87 -9.58
CA VAL A 167 1.66 -11.23 -9.45
C VAL A 167 0.94 -10.97 -10.78
N PRO A 168 -0.23 -11.55 -11.02
CA PRO A 168 -1.04 -11.20 -12.17
C PRO A 168 -1.33 -9.70 -12.20
N ASN A 169 -1.13 -9.08 -13.37
CA ASN A 169 -1.46 -7.67 -13.61
C ASN A 169 -2.83 -7.61 -14.27
N PHE A 170 -3.87 -7.36 -13.51
CA PHE A 170 -5.27 -7.50 -13.92
C PHE A 170 -6.07 -6.22 -13.86
N THR A 171 -5.60 -5.20 -13.13
CA THR A 171 -6.30 -3.91 -13.07
C THR A 171 -6.10 -3.12 -14.36
N ASN A 172 -7.05 -2.23 -14.66
CA ASN A 172 -6.96 -1.38 -15.84
C ASN A 172 -5.88 -0.32 -15.63
N GLU A 173 -4.96 -0.16 -16.60
CA GLU A 173 -3.88 0.82 -16.53
C GLU A 173 -4.34 2.27 -16.49
N ASN A 174 -5.55 2.56 -16.99
CA ASN A 174 -6.15 3.89 -17.00
C ASN A 174 -7.19 4.07 -15.87
N GLN A 175 -7.27 3.13 -14.93
CA GLN A 175 -8.20 3.26 -13.81
C GLN A 175 -7.72 4.37 -12.87
N GLU A 176 -8.61 5.32 -12.60
CA GLU A 176 -8.35 6.36 -11.61
C GLU A 176 -8.12 5.75 -10.23
N PHE A 177 -7.09 6.22 -9.53
CA PHE A 177 -6.80 5.82 -8.15
C PHE A 177 -7.30 6.88 -7.17
N ILE A 178 -8.40 6.60 -6.49
CA ILE A 178 -9.01 7.51 -5.52
C ILE A 178 -8.67 7.03 -4.11
N ILE A 179 -7.82 7.76 -3.40
CA ILE A 179 -7.46 7.44 -2.02
C ILE A 179 -8.70 7.38 -1.14
N GLY A 180 -8.85 6.28 -0.38
CA GLY A 180 -9.99 6.09 0.52
C GLY A 180 -11.25 5.52 -0.17
N LYS A 181 -11.21 5.18 -1.46
CA LYS A 181 -12.31 4.52 -2.16
C LYS A 181 -11.92 3.09 -2.54
N ALA A 182 -12.84 2.17 -2.29
CA ALA A 182 -12.69 0.76 -2.68
C ALA A 182 -12.94 0.56 -4.17
N VAL A 183 -12.40 -0.52 -4.73
CA VAL A 183 -12.72 -0.98 -6.09
C VAL A 183 -13.56 -2.25 -6.00
N HIS A 184 -14.77 -2.17 -6.52
CA HIS A 184 -15.67 -3.32 -6.62
C HIS A 184 -15.28 -4.14 -7.85
N LEU A 185 -14.86 -5.39 -7.65
CA LEU A 185 -14.32 -6.23 -8.72
C LEU A 185 -15.34 -7.25 -9.24
N GLN A 186 -16.25 -7.70 -8.40
CA GLN A 186 -17.29 -8.67 -8.74
C GLN A 186 -18.51 -8.47 -7.85
N GLU A 187 -19.71 -8.52 -8.44
CA GLU A 187 -20.98 -8.51 -7.73
C GLU A 187 -21.40 -9.90 -7.28
N GLY A 188 -21.94 -10.01 -6.07
CA GLY A 188 -22.48 -11.25 -5.52
C GLY A 188 -23.43 -11.02 -4.36
N ASN A 189 -24.12 -12.09 -3.89
CA ASN A 189 -25.19 -11.96 -2.92
C ASN A 189 -25.04 -12.85 -1.68
N ASP A 190 -24.14 -13.85 -1.69
CA ASP A 190 -24.06 -14.85 -0.61
C ASP A 190 -22.96 -14.54 0.39
N VAL A 191 -21.79 -14.08 -0.07
CA VAL A 191 -20.66 -13.73 0.80
C VAL A 191 -19.86 -12.56 0.21
N THR A 192 -19.43 -11.65 1.07
CA THR A 192 -18.47 -10.60 0.72
C THR A 192 -17.04 -11.10 0.96
N ILE A 193 -16.16 -10.95 -0.03
CA ILE A 193 -14.71 -11.14 0.13
C ILE A 193 -14.04 -9.77 -0.03
N VAL A 194 -13.40 -9.31 1.04
CA VAL A 194 -12.62 -8.07 1.02
C VAL A 194 -11.15 -8.41 1.08
N ALA A 195 -10.39 -7.96 0.09
CA ALA A 195 -8.97 -8.25 0.01
C ALA A 195 -8.13 -6.98 -0.21
N THR A 196 -6.84 -7.07 0.12
CA THR A 196 -5.87 -6.01 -0.12
C THR A 196 -4.53 -6.56 -0.61
N GLY A 197 -3.78 -5.75 -1.35
CA GLY A 197 -2.49 -6.16 -1.87
C GLY A 197 -2.57 -7.40 -2.76
N HIS A 198 -1.57 -8.25 -2.71
CA HIS A 198 -1.48 -9.45 -3.56
C HIS A 198 -2.64 -10.42 -3.38
N LEU A 199 -3.30 -10.45 -2.21
CA LEU A 199 -4.42 -11.33 -1.92
C LEU A 199 -5.70 -10.99 -2.69
N VAL A 200 -5.76 -9.84 -3.36
CA VAL A 200 -6.91 -9.48 -4.21
C VAL A 200 -7.06 -10.45 -5.38
N TRP A 201 -5.95 -10.86 -6.00
CA TRP A 201 -6.00 -11.88 -7.05
C TRP A 201 -6.49 -13.22 -6.53
N GLU A 202 -6.00 -13.66 -5.38
CA GLU A 202 -6.42 -14.92 -4.75
C GLU A 202 -7.91 -14.89 -4.37
N ALA A 203 -8.41 -13.73 -3.95
CA ALA A 203 -9.84 -13.53 -3.68
C ALA A 203 -10.68 -13.70 -4.95
N LEU A 204 -10.24 -13.18 -6.10
CA LEU A 204 -10.92 -13.39 -7.39
C LEU A 204 -10.90 -14.85 -7.82
N GLU A 205 -9.78 -15.56 -7.65
CA GLU A 205 -9.69 -16.98 -7.98
C GLU A 205 -10.56 -17.84 -7.02
N ALA A 206 -10.63 -17.47 -5.74
CA ALA A 206 -11.54 -18.11 -4.79
C ALA A 206 -13.00 -17.88 -5.18
N ALA A 207 -13.35 -16.66 -5.58
CA ALA A 207 -14.69 -16.32 -6.03
C ALA A 207 -15.15 -17.15 -7.24
N LYS A 208 -14.26 -17.39 -8.22
CA LYS A 208 -14.56 -18.27 -9.37
C LYS A 208 -14.91 -19.70 -8.91
N LYS A 209 -14.11 -20.26 -8.00
CA LYS A 209 -14.35 -21.62 -7.45
C LYS A 209 -15.64 -21.73 -6.64
N LEU A 210 -15.98 -20.66 -5.91
CA LEU A 210 -17.24 -20.59 -5.15
C LEU A 210 -18.44 -20.47 -6.08
N ASN A 211 -18.35 -19.71 -7.16
CA ASN A 211 -19.39 -19.62 -8.17
C ASN A 211 -19.69 -20.97 -8.85
N GLU A 212 -18.68 -21.81 -9.06
CA GLU A 212 -18.86 -23.19 -9.55
C GLU A 212 -19.68 -24.06 -8.57
N GLN A 213 -19.72 -23.68 -7.30
CA GLN A 213 -20.50 -24.32 -6.24
C GLN A 213 -21.83 -23.59 -5.98
N ASN A 214 -22.24 -22.67 -6.86
CA ASN A 214 -23.43 -21.82 -6.73
C ASN A 214 -23.40 -20.88 -5.51
N ILE A 215 -22.22 -20.49 -5.05
CA ILE A 215 -22.03 -19.46 -4.01
C ILE A 215 -21.61 -18.15 -4.70
N SER A 216 -22.52 -17.19 -4.72
CA SER A 216 -22.33 -15.88 -5.39
C SER A 216 -21.56 -14.93 -4.49
N THR A 217 -20.34 -14.56 -4.91
CA THR A 217 -19.41 -13.76 -4.11
C THR A 217 -19.33 -12.31 -4.56
N ASP A 218 -19.38 -11.39 -3.60
CA ASP A 218 -19.14 -9.96 -3.75
C ASP A 218 -17.66 -9.67 -3.43
N VAL A 219 -16.86 -9.27 -4.42
CA VAL A 219 -15.40 -9.10 -4.23
C VAL A 219 -15.00 -7.64 -4.27
N ILE A 220 -14.38 -7.17 -3.19
CA ILE A 220 -13.97 -5.78 -3.01
C ILE A 220 -12.46 -5.70 -2.76
N ASN A 221 -11.78 -4.91 -3.57
CA ASN A 221 -10.38 -4.53 -3.34
C ASN A 221 -10.32 -3.27 -2.48
N ILE A 222 -9.80 -3.40 -1.28
CA ILE A 222 -9.48 -2.29 -0.37
C ILE A 222 -8.00 -1.95 -0.51
N HIS A 223 -7.64 -1.13 -1.47
CA HIS A 223 -6.27 -0.67 -1.66
C HIS A 223 -5.85 0.43 -0.68
N THR A 224 -6.80 1.10 -0.03
CA THR A 224 -6.54 2.09 1.02
C THR A 224 -7.06 1.58 2.36
N ILE A 225 -6.14 1.24 3.27
CA ILE A 225 -6.47 0.71 4.60
C ILE A 225 -6.89 1.85 5.54
N LYS A 226 -6.30 3.03 5.33
CA LYS A 226 -6.61 4.26 6.07
C LYS A 226 -6.47 5.47 5.14
N PRO A 227 -7.56 6.25 4.95
CA PRO A 227 -8.92 6.02 5.44
C PRO A 227 -9.59 4.81 4.79
N LEU A 228 -10.39 4.08 5.56
CA LEU A 228 -11.14 2.91 5.08
C LEU A 228 -12.44 3.35 4.39
N ASP A 229 -12.78 2.75 3.24
CA ASP A 229 -14.09 2.93 2.60
C ASP A 229 -15.17 2.12 3.33
N SER A 230 -15.62 2.67 4.46
CA SER A 230 -16.62 2.03 5.31
C SER A 230 -17.97 1.87 4.62
N GLU A 231 -18.34 2.80 3.74
CA GLU A 231 -19.61 2.78 3.00
C GLU A 231 -19.69 1.58 2.06
N ALA A 232 -18.62 1.35 1.28
CA ALA A 232 -18.55 0.21 0.35
C ALA A 232 -18.66 -1.13 1.09
N ILE A 233 -17.96 -1.27 2.23
CA ILE A 233 -17.98 -2.49 3.04
C ILE A 233 -19.38 -2.72 3.65
N ILE A 234 -19.96 -1.72 4.28
CA ILE A 234 -21.29 -1.81 4.91
C ILE A 234 -22.35 -2.18 3.86
N LYS A 235 -22.33 -1.51 2.71
CA LYS A 235 -23.27 -1.79 1.61
C LYS A 235 -23.19 -3.24 1.14
N SER A 236 -22.01 -3.76 0.97
CA SER A 236 -21.79 -5.16 0.57
C SER A 236 -22.29 -6.13 1.63
N VAL A 237 -21.88 -5.94 2.90
CA VAL A 237 -22.25 -6.83 4.01
C VAL A 237 -23.76 -6.76 4.32
N GLN A 238 -24.41 -5.61 4.12
CA GLN A 238 -25.88 -5.53 4.23
C GLN A 238 -26.59 -6.47 3.25
N LYS A 239 -26.00 -6.68 2.07
CA LYS A 239 -26.51 -7.58 1.02
C LYS A 239 -26.21 -9.05 1.35
N THR A 240 -24.96 -9.36 1.63
CA THR A 240 -24.44 -10.74 1.76
C THR A 240 -24.57 -11.33 3.17
N LYS A 241 -24.68 -10.51 4.22
CA LYS A 241 -24.83 -10.87 5.63
C LYS A 241 -23.59 -11.51 6.28
N CYS A 242 -22.52 -11.77 5.53
CA CYS A 242 -21.27 -12.29 6.06
C CYS A 242 -20.08 -11.80 5.21
N ILE A 243 -18.89 -11.81 5.79
CA ILE A 243 -17.70 -11.30 5.15
C ILE A 243 -16.49 -12.18 5.47
N VAL A 244 -15.56 -12.24 4.52
CA VAL A 244 -14.22 -12.83 4.69
C VAL A 244 -13.19 -11.78 4.30
N THR A 245 -12.14 -11.64 5.09
CA THR A 245 -11.02 -10.74 4.78
C THR A 245 -9.78 -11.52 4.37
N ALA A 246 -9.04 -10.99 3.39
CA ALA A 246 -7.81 -11.59 2.89
C ALA A 246 -6.71 -10.53 2.78
N GLU A 247 -5.65 -10.76 3.52
CA GLU A 247 -4.48 -9.87 3.55
C GLU A 247 -3.20 -10.65 3.89
N GLU A 248 -2.06 -10.15 3.48
CA GLU A 248 -0.75 -10.67 3.86
C GLU A 248 -0.23 -9.88 5.06
N HIS A 249 -0.74 -10.19 6.25
CA HIS A 249 -0.47 -9.48 7.50
C HIS A 249 -0.76 -10.40 8.69
N MET A 250 -0.34 -10.00 9.90
CA MET A 250 -0.78 -10.65 11.13
C MET A 250 -2.29 -10.47 11.33
N LEU A 251 -2.91 -11.40 12.05
CA LEU A 251 -4.32 -11.33 12.39
C LEU A 251 -4.67 -10.01 13.09
N ASN A 252 -3.83 -9.57 14.02
CA ASN A 252 -4.02 -8.34 14.77
C ASN A 252 -3.50 -7.12 14.00
N GLY A 253 -4.26 -6.06 13.94
CA GLY A 253 -3.84 -4.75 13.44
C GLY A 253 -3.98 -4.55 11.92
N GLY A 254 -4.34 -5.57 11.14
CA GLY A 254 -4.49 -5.46 9.69
C GLY A 254 -5.82 -4.89 9.20
N LEU A 255 -6.17 -5.26 7.97
CA LEU A 255 -7.45 -4.94 7.32
C LEU A 255 -8.61 -5.62 8.05
N GLY A 256 -8.47 -6.92 8.38
CA GLY A 256 -9.49 -7.69 9.08
C GLY A 256 -9.89 -7.04 10.40
N ASP A 257 -8.92 -6.61 11.20
CA ASP A 257 -9.16 -5.86 12.45
C ASP A 257 -9.94 -4.55 12.22
N SER A 258 -9.59 -3.80 11.17
CA SER A 258 -10.29 -2.56 10.83
C SER A 258 -11.74 -2.81 10.45
N ILE A 259 -12.00 -3.89 9.70
CA ILE A 259 -13.34 -4.32 9.30
C ILE A 259 -14.12 -4.86 10.50
N ALA A 260 -13.51 -5.67 11.36
CA ALA A 260 -14.14 -6.17 12.58
C ALA A 260 -14.59 -5.01 13.48
N GLN A 261 -13.74 -4.00 13.67
CA GLN A 261 -14.09 -2.79 14.43
C GLN A 261 -15.21 -1.98 13.77
N LEU A 262 -15.21 -1.86 12.44
CA LEU A 262 -16.28 -1.20 11.70
C LEU A 262 -17.61 -1.94 11.90
N LEU A 263 -17.63 -3.24 11.63
CA LEU A 263 -18.85 -4.04 11.68
C LEU A 263 -19.41 -4.13 13.10
N SER A 264 -18.56 -4.28 14.12
CA SER A 264 -19.02 -4.32 15.51
C SER A 264 -19.78 -3.06 15.96
N ARG A 265 -19.49 -1.91 15.34
CA ARG A 265 -20.13 -0.62 15.65
C ARG A 265 -21.35 -0.32 14.79
N GLU A 266 -21.23 -0.60 13.48
CA GLU A 266 -22.20 -0.10 12.49
C GLU A 266 -23.16 -1.19 12.00
N LEU A 267 -22.71 -2.44 11.91
CA LEU A 267 -23.47 -3.56 11.32
C LEU A 267 -22.94 -4.90 11.83
N PRO A 268 -23.26 -5.33 13.06
CA PRO A 268 -22.80 -6.60 13.61
C PRO A 268 -23.10 -7.78 12.66
N SER A 269 -22.05 -8.43 12.15
CA SER A 269 -22.15 -9.48 11.15
C SER A 269 -21.03 -10.50 11.33
N PRO A 270 -21.22 -11.79 10.91
CA PRO A 270 -20.15 -12.78 10.91
C PRO A 270 -18.96 -12.36 10.03
N LEU A 271 -17.75 -12.52 10.59
CA LEU A 271 -16.46 -12.25 9.99
C LEU A 271 -15.56 -13.48 10.14
#